data_905437369d28c1fa0cd218834ac00321
#
_entry.id   905437369d28c1fa0cd218834ac00321
#
_cell.length_a   1.000
_cell.length_b   1.000
_cell.length_c   1.000
_cell.angle_alpha   90.00
_cell.angle_beta   90.00
_cell.angle_gamma   90.00
#
_symmetry.space_group_name_H-M   'P 1'
#
loop_
_entity.id
_entity.type
_entity.pdbx_description
1 polymer ?
#
loop_
_entity_poly.entity_id
_entity_poly.type
_entity_poly.pdbx_seq_one_letter_code
_entity_poly.pdbx_strand_id
1 'polypeptide(L)'
;MKRPNLLYAAAAALVLGGCAAQEGVRPKWTLQASDFAPIASQTTKEEVERRVGRPFMTMFFPRLEEEVWDYRYMLGVRTYVAEIHFDMQGRTRYTATYPDRCVTGPIGCR
;
A
#
# COMPACT_ATOMS: atom_id res chain seq x y z
N MET A 1 -20.77 50.33 -10.99
CA MET A 1 -20.50 49.84 -10.80
C MET A 1 -19.82 49.02 -10.92
N LYS A 2 -19.48 48.65 -10.85
CA LYS A 2 -18.92 47.96 -10.86
C LYS A 2 -18.32 47.06 -10.64
N ARG A 3 -17.89 46.48 -10.53
CA ARG A 3 -17.44 45.73 -10.24
C ARG A 3 -16.68 44.94 -10.26
N PRO A 4 -16.40 44.53 -10.00
CA PRO A 4 -15.84 43.82 -9.82
C PRO A 4 -15.08 43.06 -10.03
N ASN A 5 -14.75 42.69 -9.79
CA ASN A 5 -14.16 41.99 -9.81
C ASN A 5 -13.49 41.22 -9.60
N LEU A 6 -13.36 40.97 -9.47
CA LEU A 6 -12.90 40.27 -9.09
C LEU A 6 -12.43 39.36 -9.24
N LEU A 7 -12.31 38.97 -9.16
CA LEU A 7 -12.07 38.10 -9.16
C LEU A 7 -11.16 37.51 -9.33
N TYR A 8 -10.68 37.23 -9.13
CA TYR A 8 -9.92 36.66 -9.19
C TYR A 8 -9.44 35.86 -8.83
N ALA A 9 -9.37 35.58 -8.52
CA ALA A 9 -9.11 34.95 -8.13
C ALA A 9 -8.59 34.06 -8.11
N ALA A 10 -8.39 33.60 -8.07
CA ALA A 10 -8.09 32.75 -7.84
C ALA A 10 -7.30 32.01 -7.99
N ALA A 11 -7.06 31.58 -8.00
CA ALA A 11 -6.48 30.88 -7.99
C ALA A 11 -5.68 30.18 -7.75
N ALA A 12 -5.32 29.94 -7.65
CA ALA A 12 -4.65 29.34 -7.35
C ALA A 12 -4.20 28.39 -7.06
N ALA A 13 -4.02 28.00 -6.96
CA ALA A 13 -3.72 27.13 -6.55
C ALA A 13 -3.05 26.30 -6.62
N LEU A 14 -2.63 26.00 -6.66
CA LEU A 14 -2.17 25.29 -6.53
C LEU A 14 -1.57 24.47 -6.52
N VAL A 15 -1.31 23.97 -6.27
CA VAL A 15 -0.85 23.20 -6.28
C VAL A 15 -0.12 22.50 -6.07
N LEU A 16 0.37 22.30 -5.94
CA LEU A 16 1.02 21.70 -5.63
C LEU A 16 1.34 20.67 -5.46
N GLY A 17 1.31 20.30 -5.20
CA GLY A 17 1.52 19.29 -4.69
C GLY A 17 2.36 18.44 -5.28
N GLY A 18 2.53 18.13 -5.78
CA GLY A 18 3.12 17.25 -6.31
C GLY A 18 3.85 16.34 -5.77
N CYS A 19 4.62 16.29 -5.58
CA CYS A 19 5.36 15.44 -5.10
C CYS A 19 5.08 14.29 -4.70
N ALA A 20 4.69 13.90 -4.58
CA ALA A 20 4.30 12.84 -4.15
C ALA A 20 4.51 11.69 -4.77
N ALA A 21 5.33 11.44 -5.34
CA ALA A 21 5.46 10.30 -5.97
C ALA A 21 5.34 9.11 -5.27
N GLN A 22 5.95 8.81 -4.33
CA GLN A 22 5.80 7.64 -3.70
C GLN A 22 4.79 7.63 -2.73
N GLU A 23 3.87 8.47 -2.85
CA GLU A 23 2.89 8.46 -1.95
C GLU A 23 2.18 7.31 -1.75
N GLY A 24 1.76 6.93 -0.69
CA GLY A 24 0.93 5.79 -0.39
C GLY A 24 1.69 4.59 0.06
N VAL A 25 2.93 4.44 -0.28
CA VAL A 25 3.70 3.30 0.20
C VAL A 25 4.29 3.68 1.54
N ARG A 26 3.85 3.00 2.59
CA ARG A 26 4.29 3.35 3.94
C ARG A 26 5.60 2.66 4.27
N PRO A 27 6.52 3.35 4.88
CA PRO A 27 7.78 2.71 5.27
C PRO A 27 7.52 1.56 6.23
N LYS A 28 8.33 0.53 6.14
CA LYS A 28 8.08 -0.69 6.92
C LYS A 28 8.07 -0.43 8.41
N TRP A 29 8.78 0.56 8.89
CA TRP A 29 8.81 0.81 10.32
C TRP A 29 7.56 1.49 10.82
N THR A 30 6.63 1.85 9.93
CA THR A 30 5.37 2.41 10.34
C THR A 30 4.24 1.40 10.30
N LEU A 31 4.53 0.16 9.90
CA LEU A 31 3.52 -0.89 9.84
C LEU A 31 3.84 -1.98 10.84
N GLN A 32 2.81 -2.57 11.40
CA GLN A 32 2.94 -3.63 12.38
C GLN A 32 2.00 -4.76 12.04
N ALA A 33 2.21 -5.89 12.64
CA ALA A 33 1.35 -7.04 12.40
C ALA A 33 -0.11 -6.71 12.69
N SER A 34 -0.36 -5.89 13.69
CA SER A 34 -1.73 -5.55 14.05
C SER A 34 -2.43 -4.72 12.98
N ASP A 35 -1.70 -4.11 12.07
CA ASP A 35 -2.33 -3.37 11.00
C ASP A 35 -2.96 -4.32 9.98
N PHE A 36 -2.42 -5.53 9.86
CA PHE A 36 -2.91 -6.50 8.89
C PHE A 36 -3.96 -7.43 9.48
N ALA A 37 -3.95 -7.60 10.78
CA ALA A 37 -4.86 -8.54 11.45
C ALA A 37 -6.33 -8.29 11.11
N PRO A 38 -6.80 -7.05 11.00
CA PRO A 38 -8.21 -6.82 10.70
C PRO A 38 -8.59 -7.07 9.25
N ILE A 39 -7.64 -7.35 8.38
CA ILE A 39 -7.96 -7.54 6.98
C ILE A 39 -8.50 -8.95 6.80
N ALA A 40 -9.80 -9.06 6.74
CA ALA A 40 -10.46 -10.34 6.63
C ALA A 40 -10.67 -10.68 5.15
N SER A 41 -11.10 -11.89 4.88
CA SER A 41 -11.42 -12.27 3.52
C SER A 41 -12.55 -11.40 3.01
N GLN A 42 -12.60 -11.21 1.72
CA GLN A 42 -13.61 -10.39 1.06
C GLN A 42 -13.45 -8.89 1.28
N THR A 43 -12.32 -8.45 1.80
CA THR A 43 -12.03 -7.03 1.93
C THR A 43 -11.62 -6.51 0.56
N THR A 44 -12.05 -5.32 0.19
CA THR A 44 -11.72 -4.79 -1.13
C THR A 44 -10.32 -4.19 -1.14
N LYS A 45 -9.79 -4.01 -2.34
CA LYS A 45 -8.48 -3.38 -2.49
C LYS A 45 -8.48 -1.98 -1.91
N GLU A 46 -9.57 -1.24 -2.10
CA GLU A 46 -9.64 0.12 -1.57
C GLU A 46 -9.57 0.13 -0.06
N GLU A 47 -10.22 -0.84 0.56
CA GLU A 47 -10.20 -0.91 2.00
C GLU A 47 -8.81 -1.28 2.49
N VAL A 48 -8.16 -2.20 1.81
CA VAL A 48 -6.80 -2.58 2.18
C VAL A 48 -5.88 -1.37 2.06
N GLU A 49 -5.98 -0.66 0.96
CA GLU A 49 -5.12 0.49 0.74
C GLU A 49 -5.37 1.58 1.79
N ARG A 50 -6.61 1.75 2.19
CA ARG A 50 -6.93 2.74 3.20
C ARG A 50 -6.30 2.36 4.52
N ARG A 51 -6.20 1.08 4.81
CA ARG A 51 -5.72 0.61 6.08
C ARG A 51 -4.20 0.54 6.15
N VAL A 52 -3.55 0.00 5.16
CA VAL A 52 -2.11 -0.24 5.20
C VAL A 52 -1.33 0.50 4.11
N GLY A 53 -2.01 1.29 3.30
CA GLY A 53 -1.33 2.05 2.26
C GLY A 53 -1.15 1.24 1.00
N ARG A 54 -0.43 1.79 0.06
CA ARG A 54 -0.19 1.10 -1.19
C ARG A 54 0.85 0.02 -0.98
N PRO A 55 0.79 -1.06 -1.74
CA PRO A 55 1.73 -2.14 -1.54
C PRO A 55 3.14 -1.77 -1.99
N PHE A 56 4.13 -2.44 -1.37
CA PHE A 56 5.49 -2.29 -1.76
C PHE A 56 5.68 -2.88 -3.16
N MET A 57 4.99 -3.95 -3.48
CA MET A 57 5.10 -4.60 -4.76
C MET A 57 3.82 -5.36 -5.05
N THR A 58 3.46 -5.47 -6.31
CA THR A 58 2.29 -6.27 -6.71
C THR A 58 2.73 -7.32 -7.71
N MET A 59 2.06 -8.46 -7.69
CA MET A 59 2.32 -9.55 -8.62
C MET A 59 1.01 -10.13 -9.06
N PHE A 60 0.97 -10.62 -10.29
CA PHE A 60 -0.24 -11.22 -10.81
C PHE A 60 0.07 -12.65 -11.25
N PHE A 61 -0.72 -13.61 -10.79
CA PHE A 61 -0.56 -15.00 -11.12
C PHE A 61 -1.78 -15.50 -11.89
N PRO A 62 -1.74 -15.43 -13.21
CA PRO A 62 -2.94 -15.75 -14.01
C PRO A 62 -3.46 -17.15 -13.82
N ARG A 63 -2.60 -18.12 -13.62
CA ARG A 63 -3.10 -19.47 -13.45
C ARG A 63 -3.85 -19.66 -12.17
N LEU A 64 -3.52 -18.88 -11.15
CA LEU A 64 -4.23 -18.97 -9.90
C LEU A 64 -5.35 -17.96 -9.82
N GLU A 65 -5.44 -17.11 -10.85
CA GLU A 65 -6.42 -16.04 -10.86
C GLU A 65 -6.31 -15.19 -9.62
N GLU A 66 -5.07 -14.81 -9.30
CA GLU A 66 -4.81 -14.03 -8.10
C GLU A 66 -3.88 -12.87 -8.39
N GLU A 67 -4.12 -11.79 -7.69
CA GLU A 67 -3.18 -10.70 -7.63
C GLU A 67 -2.69 -10.64 -6.19
N VAL A 68 -1.40 -10.46 -5.99
CA VAL A 68 -0.82 -10.46 -4.66
C VAL A 68 -0.17 -9.13 -4.39
N TRP A 69 -0.50 -8.54 -3.28
CA TRP A 69 0.10 -7.29 -2.84
C TRP A 69 1.05 -7.58 -1.69
N ASP A 70 2.31 -7.18 -1.84
CA ASP A 70 3.33 -7.38 -0.83
C ASP A 70 3.53 -6.15 -0.01
N TYR A 71 3.60 -6.33 1.28
CA TYR A 71 3.89 -5.26 2.22
C TYR A 71 5.06 -5.67 3.09
N ARG A 72 5.80 -4.71 3.58
CA ARG A 72 6.87 -4.97 4.54
C ARG A 72 6.49 -4.32 5.85
N TYR A 73 6.72 -5.02 6.94
CA TYR A 73 6.43 -4.46 8.27
C TYR A 73 7.48 -4.96 9.25
N MET A 74 7.53 -4.35 10.41
CA MET A 74 8.52 -4.71 11.42
C MET A 74 7.87 -5.47 12.55
N LEU A 75 8.60 -6.44 13.07
CA LEU A 75 8.20 -7.12 14.27
C LEU A 75 9.45 -7.10 15.11
N GLY A 76 9.52 -6.18 16.05
CA GLY A 76 10.75 -5.95 16.77
C GLY A 76 11.78 -5.41 15.82
N VAL A 77 12.92 -6.03 15.74
CA VAL A 77 13.98 -5.59 14.87
C VAL A 77 14.00 -6.35 13.56
N ARG A 78 13.05 -7.24 13.35
CA ARG A 78 13.06 -8.04 12.14
C ARG A 78 12.02 -7.55 11.15
N THR A 79 12.33 -7.68 9.88
CA THR A 79 11.40 -7.32 8.82
C THR A 79 10.60 -8.54 8.40
N TYR A 80 9.32 -8.36 8.24
CA TYR A 80 8.42 -9.40 7.76
C TYR A 80 7.71 -8.94 6.50
N VAL A 81 7.23 -9.91 5.75
CA VAL A 81 6.44 -9.66 4.56
C VAL A 81 5.00 -10.06 4.86
N ALA A 82 4.06 -9.25 4.48
CA ALA A 82 2.66 -9.61 4.48
C ALA A 82 2.21 -9.63 3.03
N GLU A 83 1.71 -10.78 2.58
CA GLU A 83 1.20 -10.92 1.22
C GLU A 83 -0.30 -11.00 1.29
N ILE A 84 -0.98 -10.08 0.67
CA ILE A 84 -2.43 -10.10 0.63
C ILE A 84 -2.84 -10.59 -0.74
N HIS A 85 -3.57 -11.71 -0.75
CA HIS A 85 -3.99 -12.38 -1.99
C HIS A 85 -5.40 -11.96 -2.32
N PHE A 86 -5.58 -11.44 -3.53
CA PHE A 86 -6.89 -11.00 -4.02
C PHE A 86 -7.37 -11.90 -5.14
N ASP A 87 -8.67 -12.07 -5.22
CA ASP A 87 -9.27 -12.80 -6.34
C ASP A 87 -9.43 -11.83 -7.52
N MET A 88 -10.02 -12.31 -8.59
CA MET A 88 -10.15 -11.51 -9.79
C MET A 88 -11.17 -10.40 -9.66
N GLN A 89 -11.97 -10.42 -8.63
CA GLN A 89 -12.91 -9.35 -8.37
C GLN A 89 -12.33 -8.30 -7.44
N GLY A 90 -11.06 -8.46 -7.06
CA GLY A 90 -10.41 -7.48 -6.22
C GLY A 90 -10.75 -7.61 -4.75
N ARG A 91 -11.16 -8.80 -4.31
CA ARG A 91 -11.44 -9.02 -2.91
C ARG A 91 -10.46 -9.97 -2.33
N THR A 92 -10.10 -9.76 -1.07
CA THR A 92 -9.07 -10.56 -0.44
C THR A 92 -9.52 -12.00 -0.28
N ARG A 93 -8.60 -12.93 -0.48
CA ARG A 93 -8.82 -14.31 -0.16
C ARG A 93 -8.19 -14.62 1.18
N TYR A 94 -6.96 -14.25 1.36
CA TYR A 94 -6.24 -14.49 2.63
C TYR A 94 -4.96 -13.67 2.66
N THR A 95 -4.35 -13.60 3.82
CA THR A 95 -3.08 -12.92 4.02
C THR A 95 -2.08 -13.94 4.56
N ALA A 96 -0.90 -13.97 3.98
CA ALA A 96 0.19 -14.82 4.43
C ALA A 96 1.31 -13.92 4.94
N THR A 97 1.97 -14.31 6.01
CA THR A 97 3.07 -13.52 6.55
C THR A 97 4.27 -14.42 6.78
N TYR A 98 5.45 -13.89 6.57
CA TYR A 98 6.67 -14.65 6.78
C TYR A 98 7.85 -13.71 6.92
N PRO A 99 8.95 -14.16 7.52
CA PRO A 99 10.13 -13.30 7.67
C PRO A 99 10.71 -12.93 6.32
N ASP A 100 11.15 -11.68 6.20
CA ASP A 100 11.77 -11.25 4.97
C ASP A 100 13.24 -11.64 5.01
N ARG A 101 13.59 -12.64 4.21
CA ARG A 101 14.95 -13.12 4.25
C ARG A 101 15.92 -12.25 3.49
N CYS A 102 15.44 -11.34 2.74
CA CYS A 102 16.30 -10.48 2.00
C CYS A 102 17.08 -9.51 2.85
N VAL A 103 16.65 -9.34 4.04
CA VAL A 103 17.28 -8.39 4.89
C VAL A 103 18.59 -8.83 5.42
N THR A 104 18.80 -10.08 5.55
CA THR A 104 19.96 -10.53 6.24
C THR A 104 21.09 -10.99 5.40
N GLY A 105 20.88 -11.22 4.18
CA GLY A 105 21.93 -11.81 3.43
C GLY A 105 22.47 -10.92 2.38
N PRO A 106 23.70 -10.90 2.19
CA PRO A 106 24.26 -10.13 1.16
C PRO A 106 23.87 -10.62 -0.18
N ILE A 107 23.60 -11.87 -0.33
CA ILE A 107 23.20 -12.33 -1.53
C ILE A 107 21.95 -12.85 -1.52
N GLY A 108 21.25 -12.95 -0.77
CA GLY A 108 20.15 -13.69 -0.73
C GLY A 108 18.90 -13.32 -1.17
N CYS A 109 18.69 -12.24 -1.54
CA CYS A 109 17.41 -11.87 -1.89
C CYS A 109 17.04 -12.35 -3.23
N ARG A 110 16.31 -13.34 -3.33
CA ARG A 110 15.91 -13.84 -4.58
C ARG A 110 14.58 -14.21 -4.63
#